data_23812b289719a9865726721e5ba17b14
#
_entry.id   23812b289719a9865726721e5ba17b14
#
_cell.length_a   1.000
_cell.length_b   1.000
_cell.length_c   1.000
_cell.angle_alpha   90.00
_cell.angle_beta   90.00
_cell.angle_gamma   90.00
#
_symmetry.space_group_name_H-M   'P 1'
#
loop_
_entity.id
_entity.type
_entity.pdbx_description
1 polymer ?
#
loop_
_entity_poly.entity_id
_entity_poly.type
_entity_poly.pdbx_seq_one_letter_code
_entity_poly.pdbx_strand_id
1 'polypeptide(L)'
;VSAGTAQIKVTLNGKTITGTVRVVGGTATISSLAPSALSITQGGSGQLTVSLNATQATNTVVALSSSAGSIAAVPATVTVPAGQVSAAFNVVANTAGQADITATLNGTSASSHITVTPALPTVVSLTPPASQLTLGATSPLTVTISAAQVGPTVVTLTSTPSGLVTVPPSVIIPAGQTTASFTVTSVALGTAMVRATLGSSLAEAAIDVVPPVVALVDFQPASQSLVVGAIGTLTITLNAAQSSPTDLALSVDHPTVLQIPVTQSVTVPPNP
;
A
#
# COMPACT_ATOMS: atom_id res chain seq x y z
N VAL A 1 34.91 44.06 7.71
CA VAL A 1 36.28 43.91 7.16
C VAL A 1 36.46 42.43 6.87
N SER A 2 36.70 42.05 5.62
CA SER A 2 36.95 40.66 5.20
C SER A 2 38.43 40.30 5.36
N ALA A 3 38.74 39.01 5.58
CA ALA A 3 40.10 38.51 5.55
C ALA A 3 40.73 38.77 4.15
N GLY A 4 41.97 39.17 4.15
CA GLY A 4 42.69 39.50 2.91
C GLY A 4 43.99 40.27 3.17
N THR A 5 44.63 40.66 2.10
CA THR A 5 45.87 41.47 2.16
C THR A 5 45.64 42.81 1.47
N ALA A 6 45.90 43.89 2.19
CA ALA A 6 45.82 45.23 1.65
C ALA A 6 47.22 45.89 1.71
N GLN A 7 47.55 46.70 0.72
CA GLN A 7 48.75 47.53 0.72
C GLN A 7 48.39 48.96 1.12
N ILE A 8 49.03 49.45 2.12
CA ILE A 8 48.98 50.88 2.49
C ILE A 8 50.19 51.59 1.83
N LYS A 9 49.91 52.60 1.01
CA LYS A 9 50.91 53.42 0.35
C LYS A 9 50.91 54.78 0.98
N VAL A 10 52.12 55.23 1.40
CA VAL A 10 52.33 56.57 1.88
C VAL A 10 53.31 57.27 0.92
N THR A 11 52.90 58.43 0.41
CA THR A 11 53.70 59.19 -0.56
C THR A 11 54.02 60.59 0.01
N LEU A 12 55.25 60.97 0.04
CA LEU A 12 55.68 62.29 0.42
C LEU A 12 56.81 62.72 -0.53
N ASN A 13 56.73 63.94 -1.12
CA ASN A 13 57.70 64.52 -2.05
C ASN A 13 58.11 63.55 -3.16
N GLY A 14 57.17 62.85 -3.76
CA GLY A 14 57.37 61.88 -4.83
C GLY A 14 57.95 60.51 -4.42
N LYS A 15 58.30 60.30 -3.16
CA LYS A 15 58.77 59.01 -2.64
C LYS A 15 57.59 58.26 -1.99
N THR A 16 57.38 57.06 -2.49
CA THR A 16 56.32 56.19 -1.98
C THR A 16 56.95 55.05 -1.18
N ILE A 17 56.38 54.78 0.01
CA ILE A 17 56.68 53.61 0.84
C ILE A 17 55.35 52.77 0.92
N THR A 18 55.50 51.48 0.70
CA THR A 18 54.37 50.56 0.75
C THR A 18 54.49 49.61 1.95
N GLY A 19 53.49 49.55 2.78
CA GLY A 19 53.33 48.55 3.84
C GLY A 19 52.21 47.59 3.52
N THR A 20 52.38 46.32 3.87
CA THR A 20 51.37 45.28 3.68
C THR A 20 50.68 45.00 4.99
N VAL A 21 49.32 45.10 5.01
CA VAL A 21 48.48 44.69 6.14
C VAL A 21 47.72 43.43 5.73
N ARG A 22 47.90 42.40 6.51
CA ARG A 22 47.16 41.15 6.34
C ARG A 22 46.07 41.08 7.43
N VAL A 23 44.82 41.08 7.00
CA VAL A 23 43.69 40.78 7.88
C VAL A 23 43.49 39.28 7.85
N VAL A 24 43.73 38.61 8.96
CA VAL A 24 43.44 37.17 9.10
C VAL A 24 42.00 36.99 9.58
N GLY A 25 41.27 36.09 8.94
CA GLY A 25 39.93 35.71 9.39
C GLY A 25 40.03 35.06 10.78
N GLY A 26 39.05 35.31 11.63
CA GLY A 26 38.87 34.55 12.86
C GLY A 26 38.66 33.06 12.53
N THR A 27 38.96 32.20 13.49
CA THR A 27 38.65 30.76 13.36
C THR A 27 37.17 30.56 13.15
N ALA A 28 36.79 29.88 12.07
CA ALA A 28 35.39 29.55 11.79
C ALA A 28 34.86 28.64 12.90
N THR A 29 33.69 28.97 13.39
CA THR A 29 32.93 28.15 14.35
C THR A 29 31.51 28.00 13.87
N ILE A 30 30.80 26.94 14.35
CA ILE A 30 29.41 26.76 14.04
C ILE A 30 28.59 27.74 14.87
N SER A 31 27.71 28.50 14.20
CA SER A 31 26.74 29.40 14.81
C SER A 31 25.39 28.68 15.06
N SER A 32 24.95 27.91 14.08
CA SER A 32 23.68 27.17 14.19
C SER A 32 23.55 26.02 13.19
N LEU A 33 22.64 25.10 13.47
CA LEU A 33 22.11 24.11 12.55
C LEU A 33 20.58 24.27 12.53
N ALA A 34 19.99 24.59 11.40
CA ALA A 34 18.57 24.92 11.29
C ALA A 34 17.87 24.10 10.20
N PRO A 35 16.59 23.75 10.43
CA PRO A 35 15.83 23.93 11.65
C PRO A 35 16.39 23.08 12.82
N SER A 36 16.13 23.51 14.07
CA SER A 36 16.57 22.76 15.27
C SER A 36 15.82 21.45 15.48
N ALA A 37 14.66 21.29 14.84
CA ALA A 37 13.89 20.05 14.78
C ALA A 37 13.22 19.93 13.40
N LEU A 38 13.18 18.70 12.85
CA LEU A 38 12.59 18.41 11.55
C LEU A 38 11.88 17.07 11.59
N SER A 39 10.62 17.04 11.11
CA SER A 39 9.86 15.81 10.94
C SER A 39 9.83 15.42 9.45
N ILE A 40 10.19 14.17 9.15
CA ILE A 40 10.26 13.63 7.80
C ILE A 40 9.54 12.30 7.76
N THR A 41 8.72 12.05 6.75
CA THR A 41 8.10 10.74 6.56
C THR A 41 9.16 9.74 6.06
N GLN A 42 9.11 8.52 6.55
CA GLN A 42 9.98 7.41 6.12
C GLN A 42 10.03 7.29 4.59
N GLY A 43 11.24 7.14 4.04
CA GLY A 43 11.49 7.13 2.61
C GLY A 43 11.60 8.52 1.97
N GLY A 44 11.31 9.59 2.72
CA GLY A 44 11.46 10.98 2.28
C GLY A 44 12.84 11.56 2.60
N SER A 45 13.00 12.84 2.27
CA SER A 45 14.19 13.63 2.60
C SER A 45 13.78 15.01 3.08
N GLY A 46 14.65 15.60 3.92
CA GLY A 46 14.53 16.97 4.40
C GLY A 46 15.86 17.70 4.24
N GLN A 47 15.87 19.01 4.46
CA GLN A 47 17.04 19.83 4.34
C GLN A 47 17.38 20.51 5.66
N LEU A 48 18.67 20.48 6.03
CA LEU A 48 19.24 21.27 7.12
C LEU A 48 20.25 22.24 6.55
N THR A 49 20.40 23.38 7.24
CA THR A 49 21.38 24.41 6.89
C THR A 49 22.30 24.63 8.08
N VAL A 50 23.60 24.43 7.87
CA VAL A 50 24.63 24.82 8.84
C VAL A 50 25.05 26.26 8.59
N SER A 51 25.19 27.04 9.68
CA SER A 51 25.65 28.43 9.62
C SER A 51 26.94 28.61 10.44
N LEU A 52 27.86 29.40 9.91
CA LEU A 52 29.13 29.78 10.55
C LEU A 52 28.99 31.17 11.18
N ASN A 53 29.86 31.46 12.15
CA ASN A 53 29.93 32.75 12.82
C ASN A 53 30.44 33.89 11.91
N ALA A 54 31.17 33.57 10.85
CA ALA A 54 31.74 34.55 9.89
C ALA A 54 32.09 33.90 8.56
N THR A 55 32.14 34.72 7.50
CA THR A 55 32.64 34.30 6.19
C THR A 55 34.12 33.92 6.24
N GLN A 56 34.50 32.92 5.46
CA GLN A 56 35.91 32.51 5.31
C GLN A 56 36.43 32.82 3.89
N ALA A 57 37.71 33.07 3.78
CA ALA A 57 38.34 33.35 2.47
C ALA A 57 38.49 32.08 1.59
N THR A 58 38.33 30.91 2.17
CA THR A 58 38.42 29.61 1.51
C THR A 58 37.20 28.75 1.87
N ASN A 59 36.96 27.74 1.06
CA ASN A 59 35.93 26.73 1.36
C ASN A 59 36.16 26.11 2.73
N THR A 60 35.12 26.02 3.54
CA THR A 60 35.16 25.46 4.90
C THR A 60 34.38 24.17 4.93
N VAL A 61 35.06 23.07 5.26
CA VAL A 61 34.42 21.74 5.38
C VAL A 61 33.98 21.55 6.82
N VAL A 62 32.67 21.28 6.98
CA VAL A 62 32.02 20.98 8.25
C VAL A 62 31.73 19.47 8.29
N ALA A 63 32.14 18.81 9.38
CA ALA A 63 31.84 17.39 9.59
C ALA A 63 30.41 17.23 10.08
N LEU A 64 29.73 16.23 9.56
CA LEU A 64 28.34 15.87 9.91
C LEU A 64 28.29 14.44 10.45
N SER A 65 27.44 14.23 11.45
CA SER A 65 27.16 12.90 12.00
C SER A 65 25.70 12.76 12.35
N SER A 66 25.21 11.52 12.33
CA SER A 66 23.90 11.13 12.83
C SER A 66 24.09 10.19 14.01
N SER A 67 23.30 10.38 15.09
CA SER A 67 23.28 9.46 16.24
C SER A 67 22.73 8.08 15.87
N ALA A 68 21.91 8.00 14.81
CA ALA A 68 21.31 6.78 14.28
C ALA A 68 21.14 6.87 12.76
N GLY A 69 22.22 6.56 12.00
CA GLY A 69 22.23 6.63 10.55
C GLY A 69 21.23 5.68 9.86
N SER A 70 20.83 4.60 10.53
CA SER A 70 19.73 3.72 10.07
C SER A 70 18.35 4.38 10.13
N ILE A 71 18.16 5.41 10.97
CA ILE A 71 16.92 6.19 11.07
C ILE A 71 17.00 7.39 10.14
N ALA A 72 18.03 8.24 10.32
CA ALA A 72 18.23 9.43 9.52
C ALA A 72 19.71 9.51 9.08
N ALA A 73 19.96 9.45 7.79
CA ALA A 73 21.30 9.49 7.21
C ALA A 73 21.63 10.88 6.67
N VAL A 74 22.91 11.28 6.83
CA VAL A 74 23.46 12.52 6.28
C VAL A 74 24.79 12.22 5.59
N PRO A 75 25.29 13.08 4.67
CA PRO A 75 26.64 12.98 4.15
C PRO A 75 27.68 13.20 5.29
N ALA A 76 28.85 12.64 5.16
CA ALA A 76 29.92 12.78 6.17
C ALA A 76 30.36 14.24 6.38
N THR A 77 30.25 15.09 5.35
CA THR A 77 30.64 16.49 5.39
C THR A 77 29.74 17.35 4.52
N VAL A 78 29.67 18.63 4.83
CA VAL A 78 29.16 19.68 3.96
C VAL A 78 30.21 20.80 3.80
N THR A 79 30.30 21.39 2.62
CA THR A 79 31.25 22.48 2.33
C THR A 79 30.50 23.81 2.28
N VAL A 80 30.88 24.74 3.14
CA VAL A 80 30.48 26.15 3.07
C VAL A 80 31.42 26.84 2.10
N PRO A 81 30.96 27.38 0.96
CA PRO A 81 31.83 28.03 -0.03
C PRO A 81 32.53 29.28 0.51
N ALA A 82 33.66 29.61 -0.05
CA ALA A 82 34.39 30.85 0.26
C ALA A 82 33.43 32.06 0.11
N GLY A 83 33.48 32.99 1.07
CA GLY A 83 32.64 34.17 1.10
C GLY A 83 31.18 33.93 1.58
N GLN A 84 30.78 32.69 1.78
CA GLN A 84 29.47 32.35 2.33
C GLN A 84 29.55 32.05 3.84
N VAL A 85 28.40 32.19 4.53
CA VAL A 85 28.27 31.89 5.97
C VAL A 85 27.50 30.63 6.21
N SER A 86 26.92 30.00 5.19
CA SER A 86 26.05 28.81 5.37
C SER A 86 26.12 27.87 4.18
N ALA A 87 25.75 26.63 4.41
CA ALA A 87 25.54 25.62 3.38
C ALA A 87 24.41 24.69 3.82
N ALA A 88 23.60 24.27 2.84
CA ALA A 88 22.52 23.31 3.03
C ALA A 88 22.97 21.90 2.66
N PHE A 89 22.38 20.89 3.31
CA PHE A 89 22.56 19.47 3.01
C PHE A 89 21.27 18.70 3.27
N ASN A 90 21.13 17.54 2.64
CA ASN A 90 19.95 16.70 2.78
C ASN A 90 20.12 15.69 3.91
N VAL A 91 18.99 15.42 4.60
CA VAL A 91 18.80 14.32 5.53
C VAL A 91 17.89 13.31 4.86
N VAL A 92 18.26 12.03 4.81
CA VAL A 92 17.46 10.94 4.25
C VAL A 92 16.83 10.17 5.40
N ALA A 93 15.49 10.04 5.39
CA ALA A 93 14.72 9.32 6.39
C ALA A 93 14.58 7.84 5.99
N ASN A 94 15.30 6.93 6.64
CA ASN A 94 15.37 5.51 6.30
C ASN A 94 14.30 4.68 7.04
N THR A 95 14.29 4.73 8.38
CA THR A 95 13.34 4.00 9.22
C THR A 95 12.68 4.94 10.23
N ALA A 96 11.45 4.63 10.63
CA ALA A 96 10.74 5.41 11.64
C ALA A 96 11.50 5.39 12.98
N GLY A 97 11.55 6.53 13.64
CA GLY A 97 12.29 6.73 14.90
C GLY A 97 12.82 8.14 15.05
N GLN A 98 13.80 8.33 15.93
CA GLN A 98 14.41 9.61 16.21
C GLN A 98 15.93 9.53 16.08
N ALA A 99 16.55 10.60 15.57
CA ALA A 99 17.99 10.74 15.46
C ALA A 99 18.38 12.21 15.62
N ASP A 100 19.54 12.47 16.21
CA ASP A 100 20.14 13.81 16.29
C ASP A 100 21.23 13.92 15.23
N ILE A 101 21.11 14.93 14.38
CA ILE A 101 22.14 15.30 13.40
C ILE A 101 23.02 16.37 14.05
N THR A 102 24.32 16.13 14.08
CA THR A 102 25.31 17.04 14.65
C THR A 102 26.29 17.49 13.59
N ALA A 103 26.47 18.82 13.50
CA ALA A 103 27.52 19.46 12.71
C ALA A 103 28.65 19.87 13.64
N THR A 104 29.90 19.59 13.27
CA THR A 104 31.09 19.92 14.07
C THR A 104 32.18 20.65 13.23
N LEU A 105 32.74 21.68 13.84
CA LEU A 105 33.86 22.45 13.24
C LEU A 105 34.69 23.07 14.32
N ASN A 106 36.04 22.85 14.30
CA ASN A 106 36.99 23.49 15.21
C ASN A 106 36.59 23.49 16.68
N GLY A 107 36.08 22.36 17.18
CA GLY A 107 35.65 22.17 18.58
C GLY A 107 34.30 22.77 18.93
N THR A 108 33.58 23.37 17.97
CA THR A 108 32.18 23.82 18.16
C THR A 108 31.23 22.87 17.47
N SER A 109 30.00 22.75 18.01
CA SER A 109 28.94 21.89 17.43
C SER A 109 27.57 22.54 17.55
N ALA A 110 26.69 22.16 16.66
CA ALA A 110 25.23 22.39 16.76
C ALA A 110 24.50 21.14 16.31
N SER A 111 23.32 20.90 16.86
CA SER A 111 22.50 19.72 16.55
C SER A 111 21.09 20.10 16.13
N SER A 112 20.47 19.17 15.37
CA SER A 112 19.08 19.22 14.96
C SER A 112 18.43 17.87 15.28
N HIS A 113 17.26 17.88 15.89
CA HIS A 113 16.49 16.69 16.21
C HIS A 113 15.62 16.27 15.03
N ILE A 114 15.81 15.05 14.53
CA ILE A 114 15.03 14.50 13.41
C ILE A 114 14.05 13.47 13.94
N THR A 115 12.78 13.65 13.62
CA THR A 115 11.72 12.65 13.85
C THR A 115 11.33 12.06 12.49
N VAL A 116 11.59 10.77 12.29
CA VAL A 116 11.10 10.04 11.11
C VAL A 116 9.79 9.37 11.46
N THR A 117 8.70 9.84 10.84
CA THR A 117 7.37 9.26 11.00
C THR A 117 7.18 8.08 10.05
N PRO A 118 6.45 7.00 10.44
CA PRO A 118 6.12 5.92 9.53
C PRO A 118 5.41 6.43 8.28
N ALA A 119 5.66 5.81 7.14
CA ALA A 119 4.88 6.04 5.95
C ALA A 119 3.44 5.54 6.17
N LEU A 120 2.44 6.29 5.68
CA LEU A 120 1.06 5.82 5.70
C LEU A 120 0.94 4.57 4.84
N PRO A 121 0.31 3.50 5.33
CA PRO A 121 0.12 2.29 4.55
C PRO A 121 -0.87 2.54 3.42
N THR A 122 -0.69 1.85 2.31
CA THR A 122 -1.61 1.83 1.17
C THR A 122 -2.12 0.41 0.96
N VAL A 123 -3.34 0.24 0.45
CA VAL A 123 -3.81 -1.06 -0.03
C VAL A 123 -3.04 -1.41 -1.30
N VAL A 124 -2.44 -2.60 -1.32
CA VAL A 124 -1.66 -3.10 -2.46
C VAL A 124 -2.49 -4.05 -3.31
N SER A 125 -3.23 -4.97 -2.68
CA SER A 125 -3.99 -5.98 -3.41
C SER A 125 -5.15 -6.56 -2.60
N LEU A 126 -6.14 -7.09 -3.33
CA LEU A 126 -7.09 -8.11 -2.88
C LEU A 126 -6.78 -9.42 -3.62
N THR A 127 -6.69 -10.52 -2.90
CA THR A 127 -6.34 -11.83 -3.47
C THR A 127 -7.35 -12.89 -3.02
N PRO A 128 -7.86 -13.70 -3.97
CA PRO A 128 -7.67 -13.63 -5.41
C PRO A 128 -8.30 -12.39 -6.05
N PRO A 129 -7.76 -11.88 -7.19
CA PRO A 129 -8.30 -10.69 -7.87
C PRO A 129 -9.61 -10.95 -8.60
N ALA A 130 -9.93 -12.23 -8.82
CA ALA A 130 -11.21 -12.68 -9.35
C ALA A 130 -11.56 -14.06 -8.77
N SER A 131 -12.84 -14.30 -8.54
CA SER A 131 -13.38 -15.57 -8.05
C SER A 131 -14.75 -15.81 -8.65
N GLN A 132 -15.09 -17.09 -8.89
CA GLN A 132 -16.44 -17.52 -9.22
C GLN A 132 -17.05 -18.24 -8.02
N LEU A 133 -18.26 -17.86 -7.64
CA LEU A 133 -19.00 -18.44 -6.52
C LEU A 133 -20.35 -18.93 -7.01
N THR A 134 -20.78 -20.10 -6.57
CA THR A 134 -22.18 -20.49 -6.71
C THR A 134 -23.06 -19.68 -5.75
N LEU A 135 -24.29 -19.45 -6.15
CA LEU A 135 -25.25 -18.74 -5.30
C LEU A 135 -25.34 -19.38 -3.90
N GLY A 136 -25.22 -18.58 -2.86
CA GLY A 136 -25.19 -19.01 -1.45
C GLY A 136 -23.82 -19.45 -0.94
N ALA A 137 -22.80 -19.56 -1.80
CA ALA A 137 -21.45 -19.95 -1.40
C ALA A 137 -20.65 -18.78 -0.81
N THR A 138 -19.57 -19.12 -0.09
CA THR A 138 -18.63 -18.17 0.50
C THR A 138 -17.23 -18.39 -0.02
N SER A 139 -16.41 -17.32 -0.04
CA SER A 139 -14.99 -17.40 -0.36
C SER A 139 -14.19 -16.41 0.49
N PRO A 140 -13.00 -16.78 0.95
CA PRO A 140 -12.08 -15.84 1.60
C PRO A 140 -11.43 -14.94 0.56
N LEU A 141 -11.32 -13.64 0.87
CA LEU A 141 -10.43 -12.69 0.23
C LEU A 141 -9.40 -12.20 1.24
N THR A 142 -8.19 -12.00 0.78
CA THR A 142 -7.10 -11.45 1.60
C THR A 142 -6.71 -10.07 1.09
N VAL A 143 -6.76 -9.07 1.97
CA VAL A 143 -6.23 -7.73 1.71
C VAL A 143 -4.76 -7.65 2.12
N THR A 144 -3.95 -6.98 1.30
CA THR A 144 -2.53 -6.72 1.58
C THR A 144 -2.28 -5.22 1.58
N ILE A 145 -1.52 -4.73 2.56
CA ILE A 145 -1.05 -3.34 2.63
C ILE A 145 0.46 -3.24 2.44
N SER A 146 0.94 -2.06 2.03
CA SER A 146 2.33 -1.80 1.66
C SER A 146 3.35 -1.95 2.79
N ALA A 147 2.94 -1.73 4.04
CA ALA A 147 3.84 -1.81 5.20
C ALA A 147 3.08 -2.12 6.48
N ALA A 148 3.69 -2.95 7.34
CA ALA A 148 3.18 -3.24 8.67
C ALA A 148 3.19 -1.97 9.53
N GLN A 149 2.14 -1.80 10.34
CA GLN A 149 1.98 -0.67 11.24
C GLN A 149 2.20 -1.09 12.69
N VAL A 150 2.60 -0.15 13.54
CA VAL A 150 2.77 -0.38 14.99
C VAL A 150 1.44 -0.62 15.72
N GLY A 151 0.33 -0.18 15.12
CA GLY A 151 -1.03 -0.40 15.61
C GLY A 151 -1.90 -1.12 14.58
N PRO A 152 -3.10 -1.58 14.98
CA PRO A 152 -4.04 -2.21 14.06
C PRO A 152 -4.49 -1.22 12.97
N THR A 153 -4.59 -1.71 11.72
CA THR A 153 -5.01 -0.90 10.58
C THR A 153 -6.38 -1.34 10.10
N VAL A 154 -7.33 -0.42 10.06
CA VAL A 154 -8.71 -0.67 9.59
C VAL A 154 -8.79 -0.37 8.10
N VAL A 155 -9.16 -1.38 7.30
CA VAL A 155 -9.42 -1.25 5.86
C VAL A 155 -10.93 -1.32 5.64
N THR A 156 -11.49 -0.32 4.95
CA THR A 156 -12.92 -0.28 4.62
C THR A 156 -13.20 -1.18 3.42
N LEU A 157 -14.30 -1.93 3.49
CA LEU A 157 -14.73 -2.85 2.44
C LEU A 157 -16.11 -2.45 1.90
N THR A 158 -16.27 -2.53 0.60
CA THR A 158 -17.54 -2.30 -0.10
C THR A 158 -17.72 -3.26 -1.26
N SER A 159 -18.96 -3.47 -1.70
CA SER A 159 -19.27 -4.21 -2.93
C SER A 159 -20.16 -3.39 -3.85
N THR A 160 -19.92 -3.47 -5.16
CA THR A 160 -20.67 -2.72 -6.19
C THR A 160 -20.96 -3.64 -7.38
N PRO A 161 -22.21 -3.76 -7.87
CA PRO A 161 -23.43 -3.24 -7.24
C PRO A 161 -23.72 -3.91 -5.88
N SER A 162 -24.46 -3.20 -5.02
CA SER A 162 -24.91 -3.76 -3.74
C SER A 162 -25.94 -4.89 -3.97
N GLY A 163 -25.96 -5.89 -3.07
CA GLY A 163 -26.94 -6.95 -3.08
C GLY A 163 -26.57 -8.20 -3.88
N LEU A 164 -25.49 -8.21 -4.67
CA LEU A 164 -24.98 -9.42 -5.33
C LEU A 164 -24.09 -10.25 -4.41
N VAL A 165 -23.25 -9.56 -3.64
CA VAL A 165 -22.41 -10.18 -2.60
C VAL A 165 -22.46 -9.34 -1.33
N THR A 166 -22.29 -10.00 -0.18
CA THR A 166 -22.08 -9.33 1.11
C THR A 166 -20.63 -9.46 1.55
N VAL A 167 -20.10 -8.36 2.08
CA VAL A 167 -18.78 -8.26 2.73
C VAL A 167 -18.94 -7.58 4.08
N PRO A 168 -18.08 -7.83 5.07
CA PRO A 168 -18.06 -7.01 6.29
C PRO A 168 -17.75 -5.56 5.94
N PRO A 169 -18.18 -4.56 6.74
CA PRO A 169 -17.93 -3.15 6.44
C PRO A 169 -16.44 -2.78 6.50
N SER A 170 -15.65 -3.57 7.23
CA SER A 170 -14.21 -3.40 7.34
C SER A 170 -13.52 -4.69 7.74
N VAL A 171 -12.20 -4.72 7.52
CA VAL A 171 -11.30 -5.75 8.06
C VAL A 171 -10.16 -5.07 8.80
N ILE A 172 -9.73 -5.67 9.92
CA ILE A 172 -8.62 -5.17 10.75
C ILE A 172 -7.38 -5.99 10.45
N ILE A 173 -6.32 -5.31 10.02
CA ILE A 173 -4.99 -5.89 9.89
C ILE A 173 -4.29 -5.68 11.25
N PRO A 174 -3.88 -6.75 11.97
CA PRO A 174 -3.25 -6.62 13.27
C PRO A 174 -1.92 -5.86 13.21
N ALA A 175 -1.52 -5.27 14.34
CA ALA A 175 -0.22 -4.63 14.49
C ALA A 175 0.92 -5.58 14.07
N GLY A 176 1.89 -5.07 13.33
CA GLY A 176 3.02 -5.84 12.82
C GLY A 176 2.72 -6.74 11.61
N GLN A 177 1.45 -6.82 11.16
CA GLN A 177 1.05 -7.59 9.98
C GLN A 177 0.82 -6.70 8.77
N THR A 178 0.89 -7.30 7.57
CA THR A 178 0.59 -6.63 6.30
C THR A 178 -0.65 -7.20 5.62
N THR A 179 -1.27 -8.26 6.16
CA THR A 179 -2.40 -8.95 5.56
C THR A 179 -3.49 -9.26 6.57
N ALA A 180 -4.73 -9.30 6.09
CA ALA A 180 -5.86 -9.88 6.81
C ALA A 180 -6.87 -10.45 5.82
N SER A 181 -7.57 -11.53 6.23
CA SER A 181 -8.59 -12.19 5.42
C SER A 181 -9.98 -11.86 5.93
N PHE A 182 -10.94 -11.80 5.02
CA PHE A 182 -12.37 -11.66 5.31
C PHE A 182 -13.16 -12.54 4.35
N THR A 183 -14.43 -12.81 4.70
CA THR A 183 -15.30 -13.68 3.91
C THR A 183 -16.24 -12.85 3.04
N VAL A 184 -16.36 -13.24 1.77
CA VAL A 184 -17.40 -12.78 0.85
C VAL A 184 -18.48 -13.84 0.77
N THR A 185 -19.75 -13.46 0.82
CA THR A 185 -20.91 -14.36 0.66
C THR A 185 -21.68 -13.93 -0.57
N SER A 186 -21.98 -14.87 -1.46
CA SER A 186 -22.81 -14.63 -2.65
C SER A 186 -24.31 -14.62 -2.27
N VAL A 187 -25.06 -13.63 -2.83
CA VAL A 187 -26.47 -13.38 -2.47
C VAL A 187 -27.38 -13.44 -3.69
N ALA A 188 -26.95 -12.92 -4.83
CA ALA A 188 -27.69 -12.93 -6.07
C ALA A 188 -26.75 -13.13 -7.26
N LEU A 189 -27.31 -13.65 -8.39
CA LEU A 189 -26.54 -13.90 -9.61
C LEU A 189 -26.04 -12.62 -10.26
N GLY A 190 -24.83 -12.66 -10.80
CA GLY A 190 -24.18 -11.55 -11.50
C GLY A 190 -22.78 -11.28 -11.02
N THR A 191 -22.13 -10.26 -11.59
CA THR A 191 -20.75 -9.90 -11.26
C THR A 191 -20.70 -8.67 -10.35
N ALA A 192 -20.05 -8.79 -9.20
CA ALA A 192 -19.78 -7.70 -8.27
C ALA A 192 -18.30 -7.40 -8.15
N MET A 193 -17.96 -6.12 -7.95
CA MET A 193 -16.61 -5.67 -7.58
C MET A 193 -16.55 -5.45 -6.08
N VAL A 194 -15.70 -6.21 -5.40
CA VAL A 194 -15.35 -5.97 -3.99
C VAL A 194 -14.19 -5.01 -3.95
N ARG A 195 -14.30 -3.94 -3.15
CA ARG A 195 -13.30 -2.89 -2.99
C ARG A 195 -12.80 -2.85 -1.56
N ALA A 196 -11.48 -2.77 -1.41
CA ALA A 196 -10.81 -2.47 -0.16
C ALA A 196 -10.15 -1.09 -0.27
N THR A 197 -10.43 -0.18 0.69
CA THR A 197 -9.93 1.19 0.68
C THR A 197 -9.22 1.55 1.97
N LEU A 198 -8.10 2.27 1.85
CA LEU A 198 -7.34 2.80 2.97
C LEU A 198 -6.77 4.18 2.56
N GLY A 199 -7.30 5.25 3.15
CA GLY A 199 -7.03 6.61 2.70
C GLY A 199 -7.45 6.80 1.24
N SER A 200 -6.53 7.21 0.38
CA SER A 200 -6.75 7.37 -1.07
C SER A 200 -6.42 6.13 -1.90
N SER A 201 -5.87 5.07 -1.29
CA SER A 201 -5.52 3.84 -1.99
C SER A 201 -6.69 2.87 -2.02
N LEU A 202 -6.79 2.09 -3.11
CA LEU A 202 -7.80 1.06 -3.25
C LEU A 202 -7.25 -0.17 -4.00
N ALA A 203 -7.84 -1.34 -3.73
CA ALA A 203 -7.70 -2.55 -4.54
C ALA A 203 -9.09 -3.17 -4.75
N GLU A 204 -9.23 -3.90 -5.85
CA GLU A 204 -10.49 -4.48 -6.27
C GLU A 204 -10.35 -5.98 -6.56
N ALA A 205 -11.44 -6.73 -6.35
CA ALA A 205 -11.58 -8.12 -6.75
C ALA A 205 -12.94 -8.35 -7.37
N ALA A 206 -12.98 -9.03 -8.51
CA ALA A 206 -14.21 -9.37 -9.19
C ALA A 206 -14.77 -10.68 -8.62
N ILE A 207 -16.06 -10.69 -8.28
CA ILE A 207 -16.78 -11.87 -7.84
C ILE A 207 -17.91 -12.14 -8.83
N ASP A 208 -17.84 -13.28 -9.53
CA ASP A 208 -18.87 -13.73 -10.44
C ASP A 208 -19.74 -14.76 -9.76
N VAL A 209 -21.00 -14.43 -9.49
CA VAL A 209 -21.96 -15.31 -8.86
C VAL A 209 -22.76 -16.05 -9.92
N VAL A 210 -22.56 -17.37 -9.98
CA VAL A 210 -23.19 -18.24 -10.97
C VAL A 210 -24.25 -19.17 -10.33
N PRO A 211 -25.20 -19.67 -11.12
CA PRO A 211 -26.12 -20.70 -10.64
C PRO A 211 -25.35 -21.96 -10.18
N PRO A 212 -25.90 -22.72 -9.23
CA PRO A 212 -25.36 -24.03 -8.90
C PRO A 212 -25.46 -24.95 -10.12
N VAL A 213 -24.45 -25.82 -10.30
CA VAL A 213 -24.51 -26.84 -11.34
C VAL A 213 -25.63 -27.81 -11.02
N VAL A 214 -26.53 -27.99 -11.98
CA VAL A 214 -27.65 -28.91 -11.84
C VAL A 214 -27.17 -30.34 -12.00
N ALA A 215 -27.52 -31.20 -11.08
CA ALA A 215 -27.26 -32.62 -11.13
C ALA A 215 -28.50 -33.44 -10.74
N LEU A 216 -28.63 -34.61 -11.36
CA LEU A 216 -29.62 -35.60 -10.93
C LEU A 216 -29.20 -36.19 -9.59
N VAL A 217 -30.09 -36.17 -8.62
CA VAL A 217 -29.86 -36.73 -7.29
C VAL A 217 -30.52 -38.08 -7.16
N ASP A 218 -31.76 -38.19 -7.66
CA ASP A 218 -32.59 -39.37 -7.45
C ASP A 218 -33.59 -39.59 -8.58
N PHE A 219 -33.93 -40.84 -8.76
CA PHE A 219 -34.90 -41.32 -9.73
C PHE A 219 -35.75 -42.42 -9.10
N GLN A 220 -36.99 -42.09 -8.75
CA GLN A 220 -37.88 -42.98 -7.98
C GLN A 220 -39.18 -43.30 -8.72
N PRO A 221 -39.71 -44.51 -8.56
CA PRO A 221 -39.06 -45.66 -7.92
C PRO A 221 -37.93 -46.23 -8.77
N ALA A 222 -36.86 -46.77 -8.16
CA ALA A 222 -35.71 -47.35 -8.87
C ALA A 222 -36.12 -48.57 -9.73
N SER A 223 -37.23 -49.18 -9.41
CA SER A 223 -37.87 -50.23 -10.22
C SER A 223 -39.40 -50.18 -10.07
N GLN A 224 -40.12 -50.44 -11.16
CA GLN A 224 -41.58 -50.47 -11.19
C GLN A 224 -42.05 -51.59 -12.11
N SER A 225 -43.02 -52.37 -11.65
CA SER A 225 -43.68 -53.39 -12.47
C SER A 225 -45.01 -52.86 -12.97
N LEU A 226 -45.24 -52.93 -14.26
CA LEU A 226 -46.46 -52.51 -14.90
C LEU A 226 -47.06 -53.68 -15.69
N VAL A 227 -48.37 -53.80 -15.66
CA VAL A 227 -49.07 -54.69 -16.57
C VAL A 227 -49.26 -54.01 -17.93
N VAL A 228 -49.39 -54.79 -19.00
CA VAL A 228 -49.57 -54.26 -20.37
C VAL A 228 -50.77 -53.30 -20.40
N GLY A 229 -50.49 -52.06 -20.91
CA GLY A 229 -51.47 -50.98 -21.00
C GLY A 229 -51.60 -50.09 -19.76
N ALA A 230 -50.86 -50.38 -18.67
CA ALA A 230 -50.85 -49.51 -17.49
C ALA A 230 -49.87 -48.34 -17.67
N ILE A 231 -50.14 -47.28 -16.94
CA ILE A 231 -49.30 -46.08 -16.86
C ILE A 231 -48.61 -46.07 -15.51
N GLY A 232 -47.29 -45.86 -15.51
CA GLY A 232 -46.50 -45.65 -14.30
C GLY A 232 -46.02 -44.19 -14.17
N THR A 233 -45.71 -43.77 -12.96
CA THR A 233 -45.15 -42.44 -12.68
C THR A 233 -43.76 -42.61 -12.10
N LEU A 234 -42.81 -41.81 -12.61
CA LEU A 234 -41.45 -41.73 -12.14
C LEU A 234 -41.15 -40.30 -11.67
N THR A 235 -40.47 -40.17 -10.54
CA THR A 235 -40.05 -38.87 -10.00
C THR A 235 -38.59 -38.68 -10.13
N ILE A 236 -38.19 -37.55 -10.69
CA ILE A 236 -36.79 -37.11 -10.86
C ILE A 236 -36.53 -35.99 -9.88
N THR A 237 -35.47 -36.12 -9.09
CA THR A 237 -35.05 -35.11 -8.13
C THR A 237 -33.73 -34.50 -8.54
N LEU A 238 -33.66 -33.17 -8.55
CA LEU A 238 -32.43 -32.38 -8.81
C LEU A 238 -31.82 -31.89 -7.49
N ASN A 239 -30.49 -31.63 -7.47
CA ASN A 239 -29.76 -31.20 -6.29
C ASN A 239 -30.05 -29.75 -5.87
N ALA A 240 -30.62 -28.94 -6.77
CA ALA A 240 -30.87 -27.51 -6.50
C ALA A 240 -32.12 -27.04 -7.26
N ALA A 241 -32.78 -26.05 -6.66
CA ALA A 241 -33.87 -25.31 -7.32
C ALA A 241 -33.30 -24.55 -8.53
N GLN A 242 -34.10 -24.51 -9.60
CA GLN A 242 -33.68 -23.87 -10.86
C GLN A 242 -34.30 -22.49 -10.98
N SER A 243 -33.54 -21.53 -11.53
CA SER A 243 -34.04 -20.19 -11.85
C SER A 243 -34.66 -20.10 -13.26
N SER A 244 -34.45 -21.13 -14.08
CA SER A 244 -35.01 -21.25 -15.42
C SER A 244 -35.42 -22.71 -15.68
N PRO A 245 -36.34 -22.97 -16.64
CA PRO A 245 -36.71 -24.32 -17.01
C PRO A 245 -35.49 -25.15 -17.44
N THR A 246 -35.40 -26.37 -16.95
CA THR A 246 -34.29 -27.29 -17.25
C THR A 246 -34.83 -28.52 -17.98
N ASP A 247 -34.30 -28.77 -19.18
CA ASP A 247 -34.71 -29.92 -19.97
C ASP A 247 -33.87 -31.15 -19.59
N LEU A 248 -34.54 -32.23 -19.30
CA LEU A 248 -33.95 -33.54 -19.03
C LEU A 248 -34.22 -34.48 -20.19
N ALA A 249 -33.19 -35.03 -20.80
CA ALA A 249 -33.34 -36.04 -21.84
C ALA A 249 -33.68 -37.40 -21.21
N LEU A 250 -34.71 -38.03 -21.70
CA LEU A 250 -35.13 -39.36 -21.28
C LEU A 250 -34.90 -40.32 -22.45
N SER A 251 -34.42 -41.51 -22.16
CA SER A 251 -34.27 -42.59 -23.15
C SER A 251 -34.75 -43.91 -22.58
N VAL A 252 -35.21 -44.79 -23.47
CA VAL A 252 -35.60 -46.15 -23.15
C VAL A 252 -34.81 -47.08 -24.06
N ASP A 253 -34.17 -48.08 -23.49
CA ASP A 253 -33.34 -49.06 -24.21
C ASP A 253 -34.19 -50.05 -25.03
N HIS A 254 -35.44 -50.36 -24.57
CA HIS A 254 -36.37 -51.25 -25.23
C HIS A 254 -37.72 -50.56 -25.52
N PRO A 255 -37.81 -49.70 -26.55
CA PRO A 255 -39.00 -48.89 -26.86
C PRO A 255 -40.21 -49.73 -27.32
N THR A 256 -40.02 -51.00 -27.66
CA THR A 256 -41.11 -51.90 -27.93
C THR A 256 -41.81 -52.48 -26.68
N VAL A 257 -41.12 -52.43 -25.53
CA VAL A 257 -41.60 -52.89 -24.25
C VAL A 257 -42.21 -51.73 -23.43
N LEU A 258 -41.53 -50.57 -23.45
CA LEU A 258 -41.98 -49.40 -22.74
C LEU A 258 -41.93 -48.18 -23.69
N GLN A 259 -43.02 -47.41 -23.72
CA GLN A 259 -43.05 -46.12 -24.40
C GLN A 259 -43.14 -45.00 -23.37
N ILE A 260 -42.22 -44.04 -23.45
CA ILE A 260 -42.41 -42.74 -22.80
C ILE A 260 -43.14 -41.82 -23.77
N PRO A 261 -44.00 -40.88 -23.27
CA PRO A 261 -44.70 -39.94 -24.13
C PRO A 261 -43.76 -39.22 -25.12
N VAL A 262 -44.32 -38.76 -26.23
CA VAL A 262 -43.63 -38.28 -27.45
C VAL A 262 -42.56 -37.21 -27.24
N THR A 263 -42.56 -36.52 -26.10
CA THR A 263 -41.47 -35.65 -25.68
C THR A 263 -40.43 -36.45 -24.88
N GLN A 264 -39.31 -36.78 -25.51
CA GLN A 264 -38.15 -37.41 -24.85
C GLN A 264 -37.47 -36.47 -23.88
N SER A 265 -38.14 -35.44 -23.40
CA SER A 265 -37.63 -34.49 -22.42
C SER A 265 -38.73 -34.11 -21.41
N VAL A 266 -38.33 -33.89 -20.19
CA VAL A 266 -39.15 -33.34 -19.14
C VAL A 266 -38.56 -32.00 -18.74
N THR A 267 -39.37 -30.95 -18.85
CA THR A 267 -38.95 -29.62 -18.38
C THR A 267 -39.29 -29.49 -16.91
N VAL A 268 -38.27 -29.34 -16.09
CA VAL A 268 -38.44 -29.01 -14.67
C VAL A 268 -38.65 -27.49 -14.57
N PRO A 269 -39.80 -27.04 -14.08
CA PRO A 269 -40.07 -25.61 -13.96
C PRO A 269 -39.14 -24.97 -12.93
N PRO A 270 -38.85 -23.65 -13.05
CA PRO A 270 -38.11 -22.94 -12.01
C PRO A 270 -38.90 -22.99 -10.70
N ASN A 271 -38.16 -23.08 -9.60
CA ASN A 271 -38.77 -22.93 -8.28
C ASN A 271 -39.02 -21.44 -8.02
N PRO A 272 -40.25 -21.05 -7.57
CA PRO A 272 -40.60 -19.65 -7.32
C PRO A 272 -39.78 -19.00 -6.20
#